data_0b4e9f11201dd854a2c0616ea1f120b8
#
_entry.id   0b4e9f11201dd854a2c0616ea1f120b8
#
_cell.length_a   1.000
_cell.length_b   1.000
_cell.length_c   1.000
_cell.angle_alpha   90.00
_cell.angle_beta   90.00
_cell.angle_gamma   90.00
#
_symmetry.space_group_name_H-M   'P 1'
#
loop_
_entity.id
_entity.type
_entity.pdbx_description
1 polymer ?
#
loop_
_entity_poly.entity_id
_entity_poly.type
_entity_poly.pdbx_seq_one_letter_code
_entity_poly.pdbx_strand_id
1 'polypeptide(L)'
;MKRINNWENIQESTSFKRLTPNGYICKILKVEDHPEKEYLKIYFDIVKGDDKGYFKKQYDDDKRNERKWPNAGTFIRSYKDSAASMFKGFTNAVEKSNKGYKWDFDEKTLVNKVVGLIIADEQYQNQKGQVRVRNYVAAVRSVE
;
A
#
# COMPACT_ATOMS: atom_id res chain seq x y z
N MET A 1 29.23 -1.96 -29.86
CA MET A 1 28.05 -2.50 -29.20
C MET A 1 26.93 -2.68 -30.22
N LYS A 2 26.01 -3.57 -29.97
CA LYS A 2 24.88 -3.85 -30.85
C LYS A 2 23.84 -2.73 -30.74
N ARG A 3 23.30 -2.28 -31.88
CA ARG A 3 22.25 -1.27 -31.91
C ARG A 3 20.94 -1.86 -31.41
N ILE A 4 20.22 -1.11 -30.56
CA ILE A 4 18.91 -1.53 -30.06
C ILE A 4 17.87 -1.19 -31.13
N ASN A 5 17.07 -2.19 -31.53
CA ASN A 5 16.01 -2.00 -32.54
C ASN A 5 14.92 -1.07 -31.99
N ASN A 6 14.39 -0.23 -32.87
CA ASN A 6 13.31 0.71 -32.55
C ASN A 6 13.67 1.71 -31.46
N TRP A 7 14.94 2.06 -31.35
CA TRP A 7 15.43 2.96 -30.31
C TRP A 7 14.61 4.25 -30.21
N GLU A 8 14.23 4.85 -31.33
CA GLU A 8 13.47 6.10 -31.34
C GLU A 8 12.04 5.94 -30.77
N ASN A 9 11.51 4.72 -30.82
CA ASN A 9 10.16 4.41 -30.35
C ASN A 9 10.15 3.84 -28.93
N ILE A 10 11.31 3.58 -28.36
CA ILE A 10 11.40 3.10 -26.99
C ILE A 10 11.16 4.28 -26.06
N GLN A 11 10.09 4.21 -25.30
CA GLN A 11 9.86 5.19 -24.25
C GLN A 11 10.85 4.96 -23.13
N GLU A 12 11.51 6.03 -22.73
CA GLU A 12 12.29 6.01 -21.52
C GLU A 12 11.40 5.48 -20.39
N SER A 13 11.88 4.45 -19.70
CA SER A 13 11.14 3.91 -18.59
C SER A 13 11.02 4.95 -17.49
N THR A 14 9.94 5.71 -17.54
CA THR A 14 9.53 6.53 -16.40
C THR A 14 8.83 5.64 -15.40
N SER A 15 9.58 4.65 -14.92
CA SER A 15 9.10 3.93 -13.76
C SER A 15 8.94 4.94 -12.64
N PHE A 16 7.79 4.93 -11.98
CA PHE A 16 7.61 5.70 -10.77
C PHE A 16 8.77 5.39 -9.83
N LYS A 17 9.44 6.45 -9.39
CA LYS A 17 10.47 6.30 -8.40
C LYS A 17 9.83 5.67 -7.15
N ARG A 18 10.43 4.58 -6.66
CA ARG A 18 9.97 3.98 -5.41
C ARG A 18 10.00 5.02 -4.29
N LEU A 19 9.08 4.87 -3.33
CA LEU A 19 9.12 5.67 -2.12
C LEU A 19 10.39 5.39 -1.34
N THR A 20 10.97 6.42 -0.79
CA THR A 20 12.09 6.27 0.15
C THR A 20 11.58 5.56 1.41
N PRO A 21 12.28 4.54 1.92
CA PRO A 21 11.90 3.92 3.19
C PRO A 21 11.74 4.96 4.28
N ASN A 22 10.54 5.08 4.84
CA ASN A 22 10.20 6.08 5.84
C ASN A 22 8.79 5.84 6.38
N GLY A 23 8.42 6.65 7.37
CA GLY A 23 7.04 6.72 7.84
C GLY A 23 6.25 7.72 7.03
N TYR A 24 5.03 7.36 6.63
CA TYR A 24 4.14 8.21 5.85
C TYR A 24 2.77 8.28 6.51
N ILE A 25 2.15 9.45 6.43
CA ILE A 25 0.77 9.61 6.88
C ILE A 25 -0.14 9.27 5.72
N CYS A 26 -0.97 8.25 5.91
CA CYS A 26 -1.78 7.66 4.86
C CYS A 26 -3.26 7.69 5.23
N LYS A 27 -4.10 7.58 4.19
CA LYS A 27 -5.55 7.47 4.35
C LYS A 27 -6.01 6.16 3.77
N ILE A 28 -6.85 5.45 4.50
CA ILE A 28 -7.45 4.20 4.02
C ILE A 28 -8.54 4.55 3.01
N LEU A 29 -8.44 4.01 1.80
CA LEU A 29 -9.36 4.31 0.71
C LEU A 29 -10.42 3.25 0.53
N LYS A 30 -10.08 1.98 0.75
CA LYS A 30 -10.96 0.85 0.54
C LYS A 30 -10.50 -0.30 1.42
N VAL A 31 -11.44 -1.09 1.89
CA VAL A 31 -11.15 -2.30 2.67
C VAL A 31 -11.98 -3.44 2.11
N GLU A 32 -11.33 -4.55 1.81
CA GLU A 32 -11.99 -5.77 1.34
C GLU A 32 -11.83 -6.86 2.39
N ASP A 33 -12.95 -7.43 2.82
CA ASP A 33 -12.95 -8.59 3.72
C ASP A 33 -12.90 -9.87 2.89
N HIS A 34 -11.99 -10.76 3.25
CA HIS A 34 -11.86 -12.10 2.68
C HIS A 34 -12.10 -13.12 3.79
N PRO A 35 -13.37 -13.36 4.16
CA PRO A 35 -13.69 -14.17 5.34
C PRO A 35 -13.27 -15.63 5.22
N GLU A 36 -13.21 -16.18 4.02
CA GLU A 36 -12.76 -17.56 3.81
C GLU A 36 -11.28 -17.75 4.14
N LYS A 37 -10.49 -16.68 4.07
CA LYS A 37 -9.07 -16.67 4.41
C LYS A 37 -8.78 -15.88 5.67
N GLU A 38 -9.80 -15.27 6.24
CA GLU A 38 -9.75 -14.51 7.49
C GLU A 38 -8.72 -13.36 7.45
N TYR A 39 -8.82 -12.50 6.42
CA TYR A 39 -8.01 -11.29 6.39
C TYR A 39 -8.76 -10.12 5.76
N LEU A 40 -8.31 -8.91 6.09
CA LEU A 40 -8.72 -7.68 5.42
C LEU A 40 -7.60 -7.26 4.47
N LYS A 41 -7.96 -6.88 3.24
CA LYS A 41 -7.05 -6.22 2.31
C LYS A 41 -7.37 -4.73 2.33
N ILE A 42 -6.35 -3.93 2.62
CA ILE A 42 -6.49 -2.51 2.86
C ILE A 42 -5.78 -1.74 1.76
N TYR A 43 -6.51 -0.83 1.10
CA TYR A 43 -6.00 0.06 0.05
C TYR A 43 -5.81 1.44 0.65
N PHE A 44 -4.68 2.07 0.37
CA PHE A 44 -4.35 3.37 0.95
C PHE A 44 -3.61 4.25 -0.03
N ASP A 45 -3.51 5.54 0.32
CA ASP A 45 -2.62 6.47 -0.37
C ASP A 45 -2.02 7.43 0.66
N ILE A 46 -0.94 8.08 0.27
CA ILE A 46 -0.26 9.05 1.11
C ILE A 46 -1.03 10.36 1.04
N VAL A 47 -1.29 10.98 2.19
CA VAL A 47 -2.12 12.20 2.26
C VAL A 47 -1.36 13.44 2.75
N LYS A 48 -0.10 13.30 3.16
CA LYS A 48 0.73 14.43 3.59
C LYS A 48 2.14 14.31 3.04
N GLY A 49 2.78 15.45 2.82
CA GLY A 49 4.16 15.53 2.36
C GLY A 49 4.28 15.57 0.85
N ASP A 50 5.53 15.47 0.39
CA ASP A 50 5.88 15.61 -1.03
C ASP A 50 5.31 14.46 -1.88
N ASP A 51 5.07 13.31 -1.26
CA ASP A 51 4.57 12.12 -1.96
C ASP A 51 3.06 11.98 -1.86
N LYS A 52 2.34 13.03 -1.47
CA LYS A 52 0.88 13.03 -1.40
C LYS A 52 0.29 12.59 -2.73
N GLY A 53 -0.59 11.58 -2.68
CA GLY A 53 -1.25 11.07 -3.88
C GLY A 53 -0.38 10.17 -4.75
N TYR A 54 0.72 9.66 -4.22
CA TYR A 54 1.68 8.85 -4.96
C TYR A 54 1.01 7.66 -5.68
N PHE A 55 0.19 6.89 -4.98
CA PHE A 55 -0.43 5.70 -5.57
C PHE A 55 -1.57 6.05 -6.53
N LYS A 56 -2.34 7.09 -6.23
CA LYS A 56 -3.41 7.57 -7.12
C LYS A 56 -2.82 8.05 -8.45
N LYS A 57 -1.69 8.76 -8.41
CA LYS A 57 -1.00 9.21 -9.61
C LYS A 57 -0.51 8.02 -10.43
N GLN A 58 0.08 7.03 -9.78
CA GLN A 58 0.53 5.81 -10.45
C GLN A 58 -0.64 5.09 -11.11
N TYR A 59 -1.77 5.00 -10.43
CA TYR A 59 -2.99 4.40 -10.98
C TYR A 59 -3.52 5.18 -12.18
N ASP A 60 -3.57 6.50 -12.09
CA ASP A 60 -4.08 7.36 -13.17
C ASP A 60 -3.18 7.31 -14.41
N ASP A 61 -1.86 7.17 -14.23
CA ASP A 61 -0.90 7.11 -15.32
C ASP A 61 -0.81 5.72 -15.96
N ASP A 62 -1.45 4.71 -15.39
CA ASP A 62 -1.49 3.36 -15.95
C ASP A 62 -2.41 3.37 -17.17
N LYS A 63 -1.86 3.04 -18.33
CA LYS A 63 -2.60 3.05 -19.60
C LYS A 63 -3.14 1.70 -20.02
N ARG A 64 -3.03 0.68 -19.18
CA ARG A 64 -3.59 -0.64 -19.46
C ARG A 64 -5.11 -0.58 -19.43
N ASN A 65 -5.76 -1.47 -20.18
CA ASN A 65 -7.23 -1.51 -20.23
C ASN A 65 -7.85 -1.84 -18.87
N GLU A 66 -7.20 -2.70 -18.10
CA GLU A 66 -7.66 -3.06 -16.75
C GLU A 66 -6.66 -2.51 -15.74
N ARG A 67 -6.90 -1.27 -15.32
CA ARG A 67 -6.06 -0.65 -14.30
C ARG A 67 -6.35 -1.25 -12.94
N LYS A 68 -5.29 -1.51 -12.19
CA LYS A 68 -5.39 -2.01 -10.83
C LYS A 68 -4.64 -1.07 -9.89
N TRP A 69 -5.13 -0.95 -8.67
CA TRP A 69 -4.39 -0.18 -7.66
C TRP A 69 -3.01 -0.81 -7.45
N PRO A 70 -1.94 0.00 -7.38
CA PRO A 70 -0.60 -0.54 -7.20
C PRO A 70 -0.51 -1.45 -5.98
N ASN A 71 0.15 -2.58 -6.13
CA ASN A 71 0.26 -3.55 -5.04
C ASN A 71 0.93 -2.96 -3.79
N ALA A 72 1.93 -2.09 -3.98
CA ALA A 72 2.60 -1.43 -2.87
C ALA A 72 1.69 -0.45 -2.12
N GLY A 73 0.55 -0.05 -2.70
CA GLY A 73 -0.49 0.77 -2.07
C GLY A 73 -1.55 -0.05 -1.35
N THR A 74 -1.26 -1.30 -1.07
CA THR A 74 -2.15 -2.20 -0.32
C THR A 74 -1.35 -2.94 0.75
N PHE A 75 -2.05 -3.42 1.77
CA PHE A 75 -1.48 -4.36 2.72
C PHE A 75 -2.59 -5.23 3.31
N ILE A 76 -2.18 -6.35 3.88
CA ILE A 76 -3.10 -7.36 4.41
C ILE A 76 -2.95 -7.40 5.92
N ARG A 77 -4.08 -7.51 6.62
CA ARG A 77 -4.11 -7.80 8.06
C ARG A 77 -5.00 -9.00 8.29
N SER A 78 -4.39 -10.08 8.74
CA SER A 78 -5.10 -11.30 9.12
C SER A 78 -5.81 -11.10 10.46
N TYR A 79 -7.05 -11.61 10.55
CA TYR A 79 -7.77 -11.63 11.81
C TYR A 79 -7.96 -13.07 12.33
N LYS A 80 -7.12 -14.00 11.88
CA LYS A 80 -7.05 -15.32 12.47
C LYS A 80 -6.64 -15.21 13.94
N ASP A 81 -7.03 -16.18 14.75
CA ASP A 81 -6.66 -16.19 16.18
C ASP A 81 -5.16 -16.03 16.37
N SER A 82 -4.35 -16.70 15.54
CA SER A 82 -2.90 -16.63 15.62
C SER A 82 -2.32 -15.24 15.31
N ALA A 83 -3.09 -14.38 14.64
CA ALA A 83 -2.68 -13.04 14.26
C ALA A 83 -3.45 -11.94 15.02
N ALA A 84 -4.22 -12.32 16.03
CA ALA A 84 -5.12 -11.40 16.74
C ALA A 84 -4.38 -10.21 17.36
N SER A 85 -3.20 -10.42 17.92
CA SER A 85 -2.46 -9.33 18.55
C SER A 85 -1.97 -8.29 17.52
N MET A 86 -1.54 -8.74 16.35
CA MET A 86 -1.15 -7.83 15.27
C MET A 86 -2.36 -7.07 14.72
N PHE A 87 -3.48 -7.75 14.57
CA PHE A 87 -4.72 -7.11 14.12
C PHE A 87 -5.17 -6.05 15.13
N LYS A 88 -5.12 -6.35 16.42
CA LYS A 88 -5.45 -5.40 17.47
C LYS A 88 -4.51 -4.19 17.45
N GLY A 89 -3.22 -4.40 17.20
CA GLY A 89 -2.26 -3.30 17.04
C GLY A 89 -2.64 -2.38 15.89
N PHE A 90 -3.09 -2.94 14.77
CA PHE A 90 -3.57 -2.16 13.64
C PHE A 90 -4.80 -1.32 14.00
N THR A 91 -5.84 -1.93 14.57
CA THR A 91 -7.06 -1.20 14.92
C THR A 91 -6.80 -0.14 16.00
N ASN A 92 -5.93 -0.42 16.96
CA ASN A 92 -5.54 0.55 17.97
C ASN A 92 -4.83 1.76 17.36
N ALA A 93 -3.95 1.53 16.37
CA ALA A 93 -3.28 2.61 15.67
C ALA A 93 -4.28 3.50 14.93
N VAL A 94 -5.28 2.91 14.29
CA VAL A 94 -6.33 3.66 13.61
C VAL A 94 -7.16 4.46 14.62
N GLU A 95 -7.53 3.85 15.74
CA GLU A 95 -8.28 4.56 16.80
C GLU A 95 -7.50 5.77 17.32
N LYS A 96 -6.22 5.59 17.60
CA LYS A 96 -5.37 6.66 18.12
C LYS A 96 -5.14 7.78 17.10
N SER A 97 -5.18 7.44 15.82
CA SER A 97 -4.95 8.41 14.74
C SER A 97 -6.20 9.20 14.36
N ASN A 98 -7.37 8.77 14.83
CA ASN A 98 -8.66 9.37 14.44
C ASN A 98 -9.50 9.60 15.69
N LYS A 99 -9.50 10.82 16.18
CA LYS A 99 -10.20 11.19 17.42
C LYS A 99 -11.69 10.80 17.34
N GLY A 100 -12.15 10.08 18.36
CA GLY A 100 -13.55 9.66 18.46
C GLY A 100 -13.87 8.36 17.73
N TYR A 101 -12.95 7.82 16.98
CA TYR A 101 -13.16 6.55 16.27
C TYR A 101 -12.98 5.37 17.23
N LYS A 102 -13.91 4.41 17.17
CA LYS A 102 -13.85 3.15 17.91
C LYS A 102 -14.06 1.99 16.94
N TRP A 103 -13.14 1.03 16.95
CA TRP A 103 -13.28 -0.20 16.16
C TRP A 103 -14.34 -1.12 16.78
N ASP A 104 -15.29 -1.55 15.97
CA ASP A 104 -16.35 -2.46 16.40
C ASP A 104 -16.66 -3.51 15.34
N PHE A 105 -15.60 -4.11 14.77
CA PHE A 105 -15.69 -5.23 13.83
C PHE A 105 -16.52 -4.96 12.57
N ASP A 106 -16.55 -3.70 12.12
CA ASP A 106 -17.12 -3.31 10.82
C ASP A 106 -16.00 -2.67 9.97
N GLU A 107 -15.51 -3.43 9.02
CA GLU A 107 -14.40 -3.02 8.17
C GLU A 107 -14.70 -1.77 7.34
N LYS A 108 -15.96 -1.52 7.05
CA LYS A 108 -16.37 -0.34 6.29
C LYS A 108 -16.08 0.96 7.03
N THR A 109 -16.04 0.91 8.35
CA THR A 109 -15.76 2.10 9.16
C THR A 109 -14.30 2.53 9.10
N LEU A 110 -13.41 1.67 8.60
CA LEU A 110 -12.00 2.01 8.42
C LEU A 110 -11.78 2.95 7.22
N VAL A 111 -12.71 2.98 6.27
CA VAL A 111 -12.58 3.81 5.07
C VAL A 111 -12.52 5.29 5.47
N ASN A 112 -11.60 6.02 4.84
CA ASN A 112 -11.32 7.44 5.09
C ASN A 112 -10.61 7.73 6.43
N LYS A 113 -10.22 6.72 7.17
CA LYS A 113 -9.43 6.91 8.38
C LYS A 113 -7.96 7.11 8.04
N VAL A 114 -7.27 7.91 8.85
CA VAL A 114 -5.86 8.22 8.70
C VAL A 114 -5.05 7.31 9.61
N VAL A 115 -3.87 6.92 9.16
CA VAL A 115 -2.95 6.10 9.95
C VAL A 115 -1.53 6.31 9.44
N GLY A 116 -0.55 6.09 10.30
CA GLY A 116 0.85 6.10 9.89
C GLY A 116 1.29 4.74 9.40
N LEU A 117 1.97 4.68 8.28
CA LEU A 117 2.52 3.46 7.73
C LEU A 117 4.02 3.60 7.54
N ILE A 118 4.77 2.61 8.02
CA ILE A 118 6.20 2.52 7.75
C ILE A 118 6.35 1.73 6.46
N ILE A 119 6.88 2.39 5.44
CA ILE A 119 7.11 1.79 4.13
C ILE A 119 8.59 1.49 4.01
N ALA A 120 8.91 0.27 3.62
CA ALA A 120 10.29 -0.21 3.45
C ALA A 120 10.43 -0.85 2.08
N ASP A 121 11.67 -1.25 1.77
CA ASP A 121 11.98 -1.98 0.55
C ASP A 121 12.15 -3.46 0.86
N GLU A 122 11.68 -4.31 -0.06
CA GLU A 122 11.97 -5.75 -0.02
C GLU A 122 12.38 -6.24 -1.39
N GLN A 123 13.23 -7.25 -1.40
CA GLN A 123 13.60 -7.95 -2.64
C GLN A 123 12.59 -9.05 -2.91
N TYR A 124 12.27 -9.24 -4.17
CA TYR A 124 11.43 -10.35 -4.61
C TYR A 124 11.95 -10.87 -5.95
N GLN A 125 11.60 -12.11 -6.28
CA GLN A 125 11.95 -12.72 -7.54
C GLN A 125 10.70 -12.74 -8.43
N ASN A 126 10.82 -12.18 -9.65
CA ASN A 126 9.70 -12.17 -10.59
C ASN A 126 9.58 -13.53 -11.29
N GLN A 127 8.58 -13.67 -12.16
CA GLN A 127 8.32 -14.92 -12.88
C GLN A 127 9.48 -15.34 -13.80
N LYS A 128 10.33 -14.38 -14.19
CA LYS A 128 11.50 -14.62 -15.03
C LYS A 128 12.75 -14.95 -14.21
N GLY A 129 12.61 -15.08 -12.89
CA GLY A 129 13.73 -15.36 -11.99
C GLY A 129 14.61 -14.15 -11.69
N GLN A 130 14.22 -12.95 -12.12
CA GLN A 130 15.00 -11.73 -11.88
C GLN A 130 14.70 -11.18 -10.48
N VAL A 131 15.75 -10.75 -9.78
CA VAL A 131 15.61 -10.09 -8.48
C VAL A 131 15.22 -8.64 -8.71
N ARG A 132 14.14 -8.21 -8.07
CA ARG A 132 13.63 -6.85 -8.13
C ARG A 132 13.42 -6.33 -6.70
N VAL A 133 13.26 -5.03 -6.59
CA VAL A 133 12.99 -4.37 -5.30
C VAL A 133 11.64 -3.66 -5.38
N ARG A 134 10.85 -3.78 -4.33
CA ARG A 134 9.54 -3.12 -4.25
C ARG A 134 9.32 -2.55 -2.86
N ASN A 135 8.46 -1.54 -2.77
CA ASN A 135 8.00 -1.05 -1.47
C ASN A 135 6.97 -2.01 -0.87
N TYR A 136 6.93 -2.03 0.45
CA TYR A 136 5.87 -2.76 1.18
C TYR A 136 5.63 -2.08 2.52
N VAL A 137 4.48 -2.36 3.12
CA VAL A 137 4.12 -1.83 4.43
C VAL A 137 4.74 -2.72 5.50
N ALA A 138 5.78 -2.21 6.16
CA ALA A 138 6.51 -2.95 7.17
C ALA A 138 5.85 -2.86 8.55
N ALA A 139 5.14 -1.77 8.84
CA ALA A 139 4.51 -1.57 10.14
C ALA A 139 3.42 -0.51 10.06
N VAL A 140 2.51 -0.54 11.03
CA VAL A 140 1.45 0.45 11.20
C VAL A 140 1.73 1.22 12.50
N ARG A 141 1.55 2.54 12.45
CA ARG A 141 1.82 3.43 13.58
C ARG A 141 0.67 4.41 13.76
N SER A 142 0.48 4.86 14.99
CA SER A 142 -0.46 5.93 15.24
C SER A 142 0.12 7.28 14.79
N VAL A 143 -0.76 8.18 14.40
CA VAL A 143 -0.43 9.57 14.03
C VAL A 143 -1.21 10.49 14.96
N GLU A 144 -0.52 11.40 15.59
CA GLU A 144 -1.14 12.39 16.48
C GLU A 144 -1.28 13.74 15.79
#